data_b9ff9e4fec65a46dfb2d7eabb181129f
#
_entry.id   b9ff9e4fec65a46dfb2d7eabb181129f
#
_cell.length_a   1.000
_cell.length_b   1.000
_cell.length_c   1.000
_cell.angle_alpha   90.00
_cell.angle_beta   90.00
_cell.angle_gamma   90.00
#
_symmetry.space_group_name_H-M   'P 1'
#
loop_
_entity.id
_entity.type
_entity.pdbx_description
1 polymer ?
#
loop_
_entity_poly.entity_id
_entity_poly.type
_entity_poly.pdbx_seq_one_letter_code
_entity_poly.pdbx_strand_id
1 'polypeptide(L)'
;MMRENWKRQTFWSLPVFTGDVSGVCSALYELGGMVIMHDPSGCNSTYNTHDEIRWMDMESLIFLSGLRDIDAITGNDQKLIDDIAESAALYHPRFIAIANSPVPWLIGTDFRAVCSKVTRVTGIPAFHVETNAMHDYTYGAGQAFLELAKMLWEESGSPKEDLAGPAEDAGLAEDVCPAEGSGDSSRRIRVNILGATPLDFTVREQIWTLKKILADNGFETVSVWGMGDGLEALRRAPVADVNLVISSAGIYAARFMKEKYNIPFAAGIPVGAFRDTLLGALAEAAKTGQDRVPYLEVLGEMGGSSTRAVCGEPVTMGSVAADRALRGQAGCNIVCLTETWEGLISDADHRPQGEEEIRQVLAGYQDVTADPMLRIACGQGTEFHELPHFAYSGRLYLNQIKPLIG
;
A
#
# COMPACT_ATOMS: atom_id res chain seq x y z
N MET A 1 -3.12 19.19 20.69
CA MET A 1 -2.96 18.14 21.68
C MET A 1 -4.31 17.42 21.77
N MET A 2 -4.61 16.56 20.80
CA MET A 2 -5.83 15.77 20.79
C MET A 2 -5.65 14.61 21.75
N ARG A 3 -6.44 14.57 22.79
CA ARG A 3 -6.64 13.34 23.56
C ARG A 3 -7.55 12.45 22.72
N GLU A 4 -6.97 11.62 21.87
CA GLU A 4 -7.70 10.50 21.32
C GLU A 4 -8.16 9.62 22.48
N ASN A 5 -9.46 9.41 22.56
CA ASN A 5 -10.04 8.43 23.46
C ASN A 5 -9.60 7.04 22.96
N TRP A 6 -8.49 6.56 23.48
CA TRP A 6 -8.04 5.19 23.26
C TRP A 6 -9.09 4.23 23.77
N LYS A 7 -10.03 3.85 22.92
CA LYS A 7 -10.91 2.71 23.22
C LYS A 7 -10.06 1.45 23.08
N ARG A 8 -10.19 0.57 24.07
CA ARG A 8 -9.49 -0.69 24.09
C ARG A 8 -9.97 -1.54 22.91
N GLN A 9 -9.15 -1.72 21.91
CA GLN A 9 -9.44 -2.62 20.80
C GLN A 9 -9.23 -4.05 21.29
N THR A 10 -10.29 -4.87 21.23
CA THR A 10 -10.22 -6.27 21.64
C THR A 10 -10.86 -7.10 20.54
N PHE A 11 -10.11 -8.08 20.05
CA PHE A 11 -10.56 -9.06 19.07
C PHE A 11 -10.59 -10.44 19.72
N TRP A 12 -11.71 -11.16 19.57
CA TRP A 12 -11.94 -12.48 20.18
C TRP A 12 -12.12 -13.57 19.12
N SER A 13 -12.84 -13.25 18.07
CA SER A 13 -13.24 -14.21 17.03
C SER A 13 -13.08 -13.67 15.61
N LEU A 14 -12.93 -12.37 15.44
CA LEU A 14 -12.56 -11.79 14.18
C LEU A 14 -11.04 -11.70 14.07
N PRO A 15 -10.43 -12.00 12.91
CA PRO A 15 -9.03 -11.67 12.67
C PRO A 15 -8.84 -10.16 12.59
N VAL A 16 -7.59 -9.74 12.60
CA VAL A 16 -7.16 -8.39 12.26
C VAL A 16 -6.41 -8.42 10.95
N PHE A 17 -6.32 -7.29 10.28
CA PHE A 17 -5.43 -7.16 9.14
C PHE A 17 -3.99 -7.42 9.55
N THR A 18 -3.18 -7.89 8.61
CA THR A 18 -1.74 -8.07 8.81
C THR A 18 -1.10 -6.75 9.29
N GLY A 19 -0.05 -6.85 10.12
CA GLY A 19 0.53 -5.70 10.81
C GLY A 19 1.44 -4.84 9.93
N ASP A 20 1.80 -3.69 10.47
CA ASP A 20 2.61 -2.66 9.84
C ASP A 20 3.98 -3.15 9.37
N VAL A 21 4.69 -3.95 10.18
CA VAL A 21 6.01 -4.51 9.79
C VAL A 21 5.92 -5.36 8.53
N SER A 22 4.86 -6.18 8.40
CA SER A 22 4.61 -6.95 7.17
C SER A 22 4.31 -6.04 5.99
N GLY A 23 3.58 -4.93 6.22
CA GLY A 23 3.34 -3.90 5.21
C GLY A 23 4.64 -3.29 4.69
N VAL A 24 5.58 -2.93 5.57
CA VAL A 24 6.91 -2.41 5.20
C VAL A 24 7.66 -3.41 4.34
N CYS A 25 7.77 -4.66 4.82
CA CYS A 25 8.49 -5.70 4.09
C CYS A 25 7.88 -5.94 2.70
N SER A 26 6.56 -6.02 2.62
CA SER A 26 5.84 -6.24 1.36
C SER A 26 6.02 -5.08 0.37
N ALA A 27 6.00 -3.84 0.86
CA ALA A 27 6.18 -2.64 0.05
C ALA A 27 7.57 -2.53 -0.57
N LEU A 28 8.62 -2.95 0.16
CA LEU A 28 10.02 -2.81 -0.24
C LEU A 28 10.62 -4.07 -0.87
N TYR A 29 9.86 -5.16 -0.98
CA TYR A 29 10.31 -6.50 -1.32
C TYR A 29 11.13 -6.59 -2.61
N GLU A 30 10.69 -5.92 -3.68
CA GLU A 30 11.25 -6.04 -5.04
C GLU A 30 12.30 -4.98 -5.38
N LEU A 31 12.62 -4.08 -4.45
CA LEU A 31 13.37 -2.87 -4.75
C LEU A 31 14.90 -3.01 -4.59
N GLY A 32 15.37 -4.21 -4.21
CA GLY A 32 16.79 -4.48 -4.01
C GLY A 32 17.39 -3.84 -2.76
N GLY A 33 16.54 -3.43 -1.83
CA GLY A 33 16.93 -2.96 -0.51
C GLY A 33 17.05 -4.10 0.50
N MET A 34 17.75 -3.85 1.61
CA MET A 34 17.79 -4.73 2.77
C MET A 34 16.83 -4.21 3.83
N VAL A 35 15.82 -5.01 4.16
CA VAL A 35 14.83 -4.67 5.18
C VAL A 35 15.12 -5.44 6.46
N ILE A 36 15.32 -4.71 7.55
CA ILE A 36 15.63 -5.28 8.87
C ILE A 36 14.40 -5.14 9.76
N MET A 37 13.80 -6.24 10.11
CA MET A 37 12.81 -6.29 11.19
C MET A 37 13.56 -6.34 12.53
N HIS A 38 13.62 -5.20 13.25
CA HIS A 38 14.27 -5.16 14.55
C HIS A 38 13.32 -5.73 15.61
N ASP A 39 13.56 -6.99 15.97
CA ASP A 39 12.66 -7.80 16.78
C ASP A 39 13.42 -8.93 17.51
N PRO A 40 12.90 -9.42 18.65
CA PRO A 40 13.39 -10.65 19.30
C PRO A 40 13.23 -11.94 18.49
N SER A 41 12.64 -11.90 17.32
CA SER A 41 12.40 -13.02 16.40
C SER A 41 11.12 -13.87 16.60
N GLY A 42 10.35 -13.58 17.63
CA GLY A 42 9.12 -14.35 17.91
C GLY A 42 7.96 -14.05 16.98
N CYS A 43 7.61 -12.78 16.87
CA CYS A 43 6.37 -12.36 16.17
C CYS A 43 6.54 -12.21 14.66
N ASN A 44 7.69 -11.72 14.20
CA ASN A 44 7.90 -11.38 12.79
C ASN A 44 8.53 -12.50 11.95
N SER A 45 8.94 -13.62 12.56
CA SER A 45 9.52 -14.75 11.83
C SER A 45 8.55 -15.42 10.86
N THR A 46 7.24 -15.33 11.10
CA THR A 46 6.20 -15.91 10.25
C THR A 46 6.08 -15.20 8.91
N TYR A 47 6.44 -13.91 8.83
CA TYR A 47 6.42 -13.16 7.58
C TYR A 47 7.22 -13.89 6.47
N ASN A 48 8.43 -14.30 6.77
CA ASN A 48 9.33 -14.95 5.82
C ASN A 48 8.87 -16.34 5.37
N THR A 49 7.92 -16.96 6.07
CA THR A 49 7.51 -18.33 5.82
C THR A 49 6.08 -18.47 5.34
N HIS A 50 5.21 -17.51 5.67
CA HIS A 50 3.77 -17.66 5.46
C HIS A 50 3.06 -16.44 4.91
N ASP A 51 3.51 -15.23 5.25
CA ASP A 51 2.74 -14.02 5.00
C ASP A 51 3.09 -13.35 3.65
N GLU A 52 4.31 -13.54 3.14
CA GLU A 52 4.70 -13.02 1.83
C GLU A 52 4.49 -14.09 0.75
N ILE A 53 3.57 -13.85 -0.17
CA ILE A 53 3.24 -14.84 -1.22
C ILE A 53 4.33 -14.99 -2.29
N ARG A 54 5.19 -13.97 -2.47
CA ARG A 54 6.32 -13.99 -3.43
C ARG A 54 7.53 -14.75 -2.90
N TRP A 55 7.52 -15.15 -1.63
CA TRP A 55 8.67 -15.80 -0.97
C TRP A 55 9.22 -17.01 -1.70
N MET A 56 8.35 -17.80 -2.34
CA MET A 56 8.75 -19.00 -3.08
C MET A 56 9.26 -18.71 -4.51
N ASP A 57 8.92 -17.55 -5.05
CA ASP A 57 9.16 -17.22 -6.46
C ASP A 57 10.25 -16.18 -6.65
N MET A 58 10.58 -15.42 -5.58
CA MET A 58 11.51 -14.31 -5.65
C MET A 58 12.33 -14.17 -4.36
N GLU A 59 13.63 -14.01 -4.52
CA GLU A 59 14.52 -13.70 -3.41
C GLU A 59 14.39 -12.23 -2.98
N SER A 60 14.46 -11.98 -1.67
CA SER A 60 14.53 -10.64 -1.10
C SER A 60 15.42 -10.61 0.14
N LEU A 61 16.03 -9.46 0.42
CA LEU A 61 16.92 -9.26 1.55
C LEU A 61 16.12 -8.77 2.77
N ILE A 62 15.36 -9.68 3.37
CA ILE A 62 14.58 -9.39 4.58
C ILE A 62 15.17 -10.19 5.74
N PHE A 63 15.55 -9.49 6.80
CA PHE A 63 16.24 -10.06 7.95
C PHE A 63 15.54 -9.73 9.26
N LEU A 64 15.70 -10.63 10.22
CA LEU A 64 15.38 -10.41 11.63
C LEU A 64 16.66 -10.10 12.39
N SER A 65 16.66 -9.06 13.21
CA SER A 65 17.84 -8.67 13.99
C SER A 65 18.15 -9.61 15.16
N GLY A 66 17.16 -10.39 15.61
CA GLY A 66 17.33 -11.27 16.77
C GLY A 66 17.71 -10.52 18.04
N LEU A 67 16.97 -9.47 18.39
CA LEU A 67 17.17 -8.69 19.60
C LEU A 67 17.13 -9.59 20.85
N ARG A 68 18.22 -9.64 21.59
CA ARG A 68 18.31 -10.43 22.83
C ARG A 68 17.91 -9.59 24.04
N ASP A 69 17.43 -10.23 25.10
CA ASP A 69 17.05 -9.57 26.35
C ASP A 69 18.16 -8.67 26.90
N ILE A 70 19.43 -9.15 26.85
CA ILE A 70 20.57 -8.38 27.35
C ILE A 70 20.80 -7.11 26.50
N ASP A 71 20.62 -7.18 25.19
CA ASP A 71 20.82 -6.04 24.31
C ASP A 71 19.68 -5.00 24.53
N ALA A 72 18.46 -5.47 24.75
CA ALA A 72 17.33 -4.62 25.10
C ALA A 72 17.50 -3.93 26.47
N ILE A 73 17.96 -4.65 27.47
CA ILE A 73 18.16 -4.11 28.83
C ILE A 73 19.32 -3.10 28.87
N THR A 74 20.39 -3.35 28.12
CA THR A 74 21.60 -2.50 28.12
C THR A 74 21.56 -1.39 27.08
N GLY A 75 20.55 -1.37 26.17
CA GLY A 75 20.53 -0.43 25.07
C GLY A 75 21.70 -0.62 24.09
N ASN A 76 22.03 -1.88 23.77
CA ASN A 76 23.18 -2.20 22.92
C ASN A 76 22.83 -2.14 21.43
N ASP A 77 22.72 -0.94 20.88
CA ASP A 77 22.47 -0.73 19.46
C ASP A 77 23.69 -1.07 18.58
N GLN A 78 24.90 -1.17 19.17
CA GLN A 78 26.11 -1.43 18.38
C GLN A 78 26.07 -2.79 17.70
N LYS A 79 25.52 -3.81 18.38
CA LYS A 79 25.35 -5.14 17.78
C LYS A 79 24.48 -5.08 16.52
N LEU A 80 23.35 -4.36 16.56
CA LEU A 80 22.49 -4.17 15.39
C LEU A 80 23.24 -3.52 14.22
N ILE A 81 24.04 -2.49 14.51
CA ILE A 81 24.83 -1.77 13.50
C ILE A 81 25.89 -2.69 12.88
N ASP A 82 26.58 -3.48 13.70
CA ASP A 82 27.62 -4.40 13.24
C ASP A 82 27.04 -5.53 12.38
N ASP A 83 25.93 -6.14 12.80
CA ASP A 83 25.23 -7.20 12.06
C ASP A 83 24.70 -6.67 10.69
N ILE A 84 24.18 -5.45 10.65
CA ILE A 84 23.75 -4.79 9.41
C ILE A 84 24.95 -4.52 8.50
N ALA A 85 26.06 -4.02 9.04
CA ALA A 85 27.26 -3.72 8.26
C ALA A 85 27.87 -4.99 7.64
N GLU A 86 27.94 -6.09 8.40
CA GLU A 86 28.41 -7.38 7.91
C GLU A 86 27.50 -7.90 6.76
N SER A 87 26.19 -7.86 6.97
CA SER A 87 25.21 -8.29 5.97
C SER A 87 25.27 -7.40 4.71
N ALA A 88 25.40 -6.09 4.89
CA ALA A 88 25.48 -5.15 3.78
C ALA A 88 26.76 -5.35 2.94
N ALA A 89 27.87 -5.69 3.57
CA ALA A 89 29.12 -6.02 2.87
C ALA A 89 29.04 -7.34 2.07
N LEU A 90 28.16 -8.26 2.48
CA LEU A 90 27.94 -9.53 1.78
C LEU A 90 26.97 -9.40 0.63
N TYR A 91 25.83 -8.70 0.83
CA TYR A 91 24.70 -8.68 -0.08
C TYR A 91 24.60 -7.43 -0.97
N HIS A 92 25.37 -6.38 -0.66
CA HIS A 92 25.41 -5.12 -1.42
C HIS A 92 24.03 -4.51 -1.76
N PRO A 93 23.16 -4.27 -0.75
CA PRO A 93 21.84 -3.72 -1.00
C PRO A 93 21.91 -2.29 -1.52
N ARG A 94 20.86 -1.85 -2.23
CA ARG A 94 20.75 -0.48 -2.75
C ARG A 94 20.40 0.55 -1.68
N PHE A 95 19.70 0.12 -0.63
CA PHE A 95 19.35 0.89 0.56
C PHE A 95 19.12 -0.07 1.73
N ILE A 96 19.04 0.47 2.94
CA ILE A 96 18.76 -0.27 4.16
C ILE A 96 17.54 0.37 4.83
N ALA A 97 16.50 -0.41 5.08
CA ALA A 97 15.31 0.02 5.80
C ALA A 97 15.20 -0.74 7.13
N ILE A 98 14.96 -0.03 8.22
CA ILE A 98 14.76 -0.64 9.54
C ILE A 98 13.31 -0.43 9.95
N ALA A 99 12.58 -1.52 10.18
CA ALA A 99 11.25 -1.54 10.77
C ALA A 99 11.32 -2.17 12.15
N ASN A 100 10.59 -1.65 13.10
CA ASN A 100 10.65 -2.12 14.49
C ASN A 100 9.35 -2.76 14.96
N SER A 101 9.53 -3.77 15.81
CA SER A 101 8.47 -4.41 16.58
C SER A 101 8.15 -3.62 17.88
N PRO A 102 7.16 -4.05 18.68
CA PRO A 102 6.81 -3.37 19.92
C PRO A 102 7.95 -3.24 20.92
N VAL A 103 8.86 -4.21 21.00
CA VAL A 103 9.92 -4.20 22.04
C VAL A 103 10.91 -3.05 21.82
N PRO A 104 11.54 -2.87 20.65
CA PRO A 104 12.40 -1.72 20.39
C PRO A 104 11.69 -0.38 20.55
N TRP A 105 10.42 -0.31 20.20
CA TRP A 105 9.61 0.88 20.39
C TRP A 105 9.40 1.23 21.87
N LEU A 106 9.09 0.22 22.71
CA LEU A 106 8.89 0.39 24.14
C LEU A 106 10.16 0.78 24.91
N ILE A 107 11.31 0.25 24.51
CA ILE A 107 12.59 0.60 25.15
C ILE A 107 13.18 1.93 24.63
N GLY A 108 12.56 2.55 23.62
CA GLY A 108 12.95 3.87 23.14
C GLY A 108 14.25 3.88 22.32
N THR A 109 14.50 2.87 21.50
CA THR A 109 15.65 2.81 20.59
C THR A 109 15.69 4.04 19.70
N ASP A 110 16.85 4.72 19.61
CA ASP A 110 17.05 5.88 18.73
C ASP A 110 17.40 5.43 17.31
N PHE A 111 16.38 5.10 16.53
CA PHE A 111 16.54 4.64 15.16
C PHE A 111 17.15 5.68 14.21
N ARG A 112 17.01 6.98 14.49
CA ARG A 112 17.66 8.02 13.68
C ARG A 112 19.18 7.97 13.88
N ALA A 113 19.63 7.81 15.11
CA ALA A 113 21.04 7.63 15.41
C ALA A 113 21.59 6.32 14.82
N VAL A 114 20.82 5.22 14.90
CA VAL A 114 21.19 3.92 14.31
C VAL A 114 21.34 4.06 12.80
N CYS A 115 20.34 4.57 12.07
CA CYS A 115 20.39 4.74 10.62
C CYS A 115 21.56 5.65 10.18
N SER A 116 21.79 6.76 10.89
CA SER A 116 22.93 7.64 10.61
C SER A 116 24.29 6.93 10.76
N LYS A 117 24.44 6.08 11.79
CA LYS A 117 25.65 5.27 11.99
C LYS A 117 25.78 4.20 10.90
N VAL A 118 24.69 3.49 10.58
CA VAL A 118 24.65 2.48 9.51
C VAL A 118 25.08 3.10 8.19
N THR A 119 24.49 4.22 7.77
CA THR A 119 24.87 4.92 6.54
C THR A 119 26.35 5.29 6.53
N ARG A 120 26.89 5.76 7.66
CA ARG A 120 28.31 6.16 7.76
C ARG A 120 29.27 4.96 7.63
N VAL A 121 28.90 3.82 8.22
CA VAL A 121 29.76 2.62 8.23
C VAL A 121 29.69 1.88 6.90
N THR A 122 28.50 1.78 6.30
CA THR A 122 28.27 1.00 5.08
C THR A 122 28.43 1.82 3.79
N GLY A 123 28.28 3.14 3.86
CA GLY A 123 28.16 4.01 2.69
C GLY A 123 26.81 3.86 1.94
N ILE A 124 25.88 3.06 2.46
CA ILE A 124 24.58 2.78 1.86
C ILE A 124 23.52 3.62 2.58
N PRO A 125 22.61 4.31 1.87
CA PRO A 125 21.54 5.06 2.51
C PRO A 125 20.68 4.17 3.42
N ALA A 126 20.48 4.58 4.67
CA ALA A 126 19.69 3.87 5.64
C ALA A 126 18.60 4.77 6.22
N PHE A 127 17.37 4.26 6.32
CA PHE A 127 16.24 4.97 6.88
C PHE A 127 15.42 4.07 7.81
N HIS A 128 14.71 4.69 8.73
CA HIS A 128 13.80 4.02 9.64
C HIS A 128 12.36 4.22 9.16
N VAL A 129 11.58 3.14 9.19
CA VAL A 129 10.13 3.16 8.99
C VAL A 129 9.47 3.00 10.34
N GLU A 130 8.72 4.01 10.77
CA GLU A 130 8.09 4.00 12.09
C GLU A 130 6.97 2.96 12.14
N THR A 131 7.23 1.85 12.84
CA THR A 131 6.30 0.75 13.07
C THR A 131 6.34 0.36 14.54
N ASN A 132 5.31 -0.34 15.02
CA ASN A 132 5.25 -0.81 16.41
C ASN A 132 4.31 -2.03 16.58
N ALA A 133 3.87 -2.62 15.47
CA ALA A 133 2.88 -3.69 15.39
C ALA A 133 1.50 -3.33 16.00
N MET A 134 1.21 -2.04 16.19
CA MET A 134 -0.11 -1.55 16.64
C MET A 134 -0.94 -0.99 15.49
N HIS A 135 -0.34 -0.86 14.30
CA HIS A 135 -0.95 -0.40 13.07
C HIS A 135 -1.13 -1.56 12.10
N ASP A 136 -2.00 -1.38 11.12
CA ASP A 136 -2.16 -2.38 10.05
C ASP A 136 -1.14 -2.18 8.90
N TYR A 137 -1.18 -3.09 7.92
CA TYR A 137 -0.24 -3.11 6.80
C TYR A 137 -0.31 -1.87 5.91
N THR A 138 -1.49 -1.21 5.81
CA THR A 138 -1.63 -0.03 4.95
C THR A 138 -0.83 1.14 5.49
N TYR A 139 -0.79 1.28 6.82
CA TYR A 139 0.07 2.24 7.49
C TYR A 139 1.55 1.91 7.24
N GLY A 140 1.96 0.66 7.52
CA GLY A 140 3.36 0.25 7.39
C GLY A 140 3.88 0.40 5.96
N ALA A 141 3.13 -0.09 4.97
CA ALA A 141 3.47 0.05 3.56
C ALA A 141 3.49 1.52 3.11
N GLY A 142 2.53 2.30 3.59
CA GLY A 142 2.45 3.73 3.29
C GLY A 142 3.63 4.53 3.84
N GLN A 143 4.04 4.27 5.08
CA GLN A 143 5.23 4.86 5.67
C GLN A 143 6.51 4.43 4.94
N ALA A 144 6.60 3.15 4.54
CA ALA A 144 7.73 2.65 3.77
C ALA A 144 7.87 3.37 2.42
N PHE A 145 6.78 3.57 1.70
CA PHE A 145 6.78 4.34 0.45
C PHE A 145 7.13 5.81 0.68
N LEU A 146 6.65 6.41 1.75
CA LEU A 146 6.96 7.80 2.10
C LEU A 146 8.45 7.98 2.42
N GLU A 147 9.02 7.15 3.29
CA GLU A 147 10.43 7.25 3.66
C GLU A 147 11.36 6.92 2.47
N LEU A 148 10.96 5.94 1.63
CA LEU A 148 11.64 5.67 0.37
C LEU A 148 11.61 6.88 -0.56
N ALA A 149 10.47 7.54 -0.71
CA ALA A 149 10.34 8.75 -1.52
C ALA A 149 11.23 9.89 -1.01
N LYS A 150 11.29 10.09 0.31
CA LYS A 150 12.19 11.06 0.93
C LYS A 150 13.65 10.72 0.63
N MET A 151 14.08 9.47 0.85
CA MET A 151 15.43 9.02 0.55
C MET A 151 15.80 9.26 -0.92
N LEU A 152 14.88 8.94 -1.86
CA LEU A 152 15.17 9.07 -3.29
C LEU A 152 15.34 10.53 -3.75
N TRP A 153 14.65 11.49 -3.11
CA TRP A 153 14.53 12.83 -3.66
C TRP A 153 14.93 13.97 -2.71
N GLU A 154 15.06 13.76 -1.41
CA GLU A 154 15.56 14.80 -0.49
C GLU A 154 17.08 14.88 -0.52
N GLU A 155 17.75 13.74 -0.64
CA GLU A 155 19.21 13.69 -0.73
C GLU A 155 19.74 14.10 -2.11
N SER A 156 18.95 13.92 -3.18
CA SER A 156 19.43 14.12 -4.56
C SER A 156 19.48 15.58 -5.00
N GLY A 157 18.73 16.50 -4.35
CA GLY A 157 18.68 17.91 -4.75
C GLY A 157 18.26 18.15 -6.22
N SER A 158 17.86 17.09 -6.93
CA SER A 158 17.71 17.10 -8.38
C SER A 158 16.41 17.77 -8.82
N PRO A 159 16.46 18.78 -9.68
CA PRO A 159 15.29 19.35 -10.32
C PRO A 159 14.59 18.29 -11.20
N LYS A 160 13.27 18.44 -11.39
CA LYS A 160 12.44 17.60 -12.29
C LYS A 160 13.06 17.42 -13.70
N GLU A 161 13.81 18.39 -14.16
CA GLU A 161 14.41 18.47 -15.48
C GLU A 161 15.58 17.48 -15.68
N ASP A 162 16.34 17.16 -14.61
CA ASP A 162 17.46 16.22 -14.68
C ASP A 162 17.02 14.75 -14.76
N LEU A 163 15.75 14.45 -14.42
CA LEU A 163 15.17 13.11 -14.43
C LEU A 163 14.53 12.73 -15.77
N ALA A 164 14.42 13.66 -16.71
CA ALA A 164 13.76 13.49 -18.01
C ALA A 164 14.62 12.86 -19.11
N GLY A 165 15.86 12.44 -18.81
CA GLY A 165 16.75 11.78 -19.75
C GLY A 165 16.24 10.44 -20.28
N PRO A 166 16.72 9.97 -21.45
CA PRO A 166 16.33 8.67 -22.00
C PRO A 166 16.68 7.55 -21.02
N ALA A 167 15.82 6.54 -20.91
CA ALA A 167 16.05 5.36 -20.11
C ALA A 167 17.17 4.53 -20.76
N GLU A 168 18.40 4.61 -20.22
CA GLU A 168 19.43 3.62 -20.50
C GLU A 168 19.18 2.41 -19.58
N ASP A 169 18.88 1.28 -20.21
CA ASP A 169 18.81 -0.08 -19.67
C ASP A 169 18.13 -0.30 -18.29
N ALA A 170 16.82 -0.39 -18.29
CA ALA A 170 16.12 -1.21 -17.32
C ALA A 170 16.17 -2.68 -17.80
N GLY A 171 17.21 -3.41 -17.37
CA GLY A 171 17.32 -4.84 -17.61
C GLY A 171 16.12 -5.60 -17.03
N LEU A 172 15.63 -6.57 -17.82
CA LEU A 172 14.54 -7.52 -17.56
C LEU A 172 13.10 -6.97 -17.77
N ALA A 173 12.80 -6.54 -19.00
CA ALA A 173 11.46 -6.60 -19.54
C ALA A 173 11.54 -7.22 -20.94
N GLU A 174 11.67 -8.54 -21.01
CA GLU A 174 11.31 -9.28 -22.22
C GLU A 174 9.78 -9.34 -22.28
N ASP A 175 9.25 -9.06 -23.48
CA ASP A 175 7.86 -9.14 -23.90
C ASP A 175 6.91 -7.96 -23.61
N VAL A 176 7.21 -6.78 -24.15
CA VAL A 176 6.14 -5.89 -24.62
C VAL A 176 6.41 -5.57 -26.09
N CYS A 177 5.62 -6.18 -26.98
CA CYS A 177 5.58 -5.80 -28.39
C CYS A 177 5.29 -4.30 -28.52
N PRO A 178 6.04 -3.54 -29.37
CA PRO A 178 5.66 -2.18 -29.68
C PRO A 178 4.36 -2.21 -30.47
N ALA A 179 3.30 -1.60 -29.95
CA ALA A 179 2.08 -1.37 -30.69
C ALA A 179 2.37 -0.35 -31.80
N GLU A 180 2.52 -0.83 -33.01
CA GLU A 180 2.42 -0.01 -34.20
C GLU A 180 0.96 0.42 -34.37
N GLY A 181 0.65 1.71 -34.27
CA GLY A 181 -0.70 2.17 -34.52
C GLY A 181 -0.96 3.65 -34.32
N SER A 182 -1.00 4.35 -35.43
CA SER A 182 -1.73 5.60 -35.75
C SER A 182 -1.27 6.90 -35.08
N GLY A 183 -0.85 7.80 -35.95
CA GLY A 183 -0.51 9.18 -35.65
C GLY A 183 -1.68 10.00 -35.13
N ASP A 184 -1.54 10.38 -33.89
CA ASP A 184 -1.97 11.66 -33.37
C ASP A 184 -0.95 12.06 -32.30
N SER A 185 -0.31 13.21 -32.46
CA SER A 185 0.78 13.68 -31.59
C SER A 185 0.30 14.31 -30.28
N SER A 186 -0.74 13.75 -29.67
CA SER A 186 -1.09 14.12 -28.30
C SER A 186 -0.15 13.36 -27.35
N ARG A 187 0.65 14.09 -26.60
CA ARG A 187 1.52 13.55 -25.55
C ARG A 187 0.67 12.69 -24.59
N ARG A 188 1.07 11.43 -24.40
CA ARG A 188 0.44 10.55 -23.41
C ARG A 188 0.57 11.13 -22.00
N ILE A 189 -0.46 10.97 -21.18
CA ILE A 189 -0.44 11.36 -19.76
C ILE A 189 0.41 10.35 -19.00
N ARG A 190 1.45 10.83 -18.29
CA ARG A 190 2.37 10.00 -17.52
C ARG A 190 1.83 9.75 -16.13
N VAL A 191 1.78 8.46 -15.72
CA VAL A 191 1.12 8.00 -14.50
C VAL A 191 2.08 7.18 -13.65
N ASN A 192 2.13 7.46 -12.34
CA ASN A 192 2.64 6.50 -11.34
C ASN A 192 1.49 5.68 -10.79
N ILE A 193 1.73 4.40 -10.52
CA ILE A 193 0.81 3.50 -9.80
C ILE A 193 1.34 3.34 -8.38
N LEU A 194 0.55 3.72 -7.38
CA LEU A 194 0.95 3.74 -5.97
C LEU A 194 0.10 2.77 -5.14
N GLY A 195 0.76 1.95 -4.30
CA GLY A 195 0.09 1.00 -3.42
C GLY A 195 -0.12 -0.39 -4.02
N ALA A 196 0.68 -0.78 -4.99
CA ALA A 196 0.61 -2.09 -5.65
C ALA A 196 1.27 -3.18 -4.78
N THR A 197 0.70 -3.48 -3.61
CA THR A 197 1.21 -4.55 -2.74
C THR A 197 0.49 -5.88 -2.99
N PRO A 198 1.14 -7.04 -2.82
CA PRO A 198 0.47 -8.32 -2.92
C PRO A 198 -0.52 -8.55 -1.77
N LEU A 199 -0.46 -7.75 -0.72
CA LEU A 199 -1.43 -7.78 0.39
C LEU A 199 -2.82 -7.38 -0.09
N ASP A 200 -2.92 -6.47 -1.09
CA ASP A 200 -4.17 -6.08 -1.74
C ASP A 200 -4.44 -6.84 -3.05
N PHE A 201 -3.41 -7.01 -3.88
CA PHE A 201 -3.58 -7.48 -5.26
C PHE A 201 -3.07 -8.89 -5.53
N THR A 202 -2.49 -9.56 -4.53
CA THR A 202 -1.95 -10.92 -4.57
C THR A 202 -0.94 -11.17 -5.68
N VAL A 203 -1.34 -11.13 -6.95
CA VAL A 203 -0.53 -11.55 -8.10
C VAL A 203 -0.22 -10.37 -9.04
N ARG A 204 0.95 -10.42 -9.68
CA ARG A 204 1.44 -9.39 -10.61
C ARG A 204 0.57 -9.21 -11.84
N GLU A 205 -0.16 -10.23 -12.25
CA GLU A 205 -1.04 -10.20 -13.42
C GLU A 205 -2.08 -9.09 -13.32
N GLN A 206 -2.57 -8.77 -12.12
CA GLN A 206 -3.47 -7.64 -11.91
C GLN A 206 -2.78 -6.31 -12.27
N ILE A 207 -1.52 -6.14 -11.89
CA ILE A 207 -0.75 -4.92 -12.19
C ILE A 207 -0.43 -4.84 -13.69
N TRP A 208 -0.11 -5.95 -14.35
CA TRP A 208 0.09 -5.98 -15.81
C TRP A 208 -1.20 -5.62 -16.55
N THR A 209 -2.33 -6.17 -16.09
CA THR A 209 -3.66 -5.81 -16.64
C THR A 209 -3.94 -4.33 -16.46
N LEU A 210 -3.63 -3.75 -15.30
CA LEU A 210 -3.75 -2.32 -15.04
C LEU A 210 -2.88 -1.49 -15.99
N LYS A 211 -1.60 -1.84 -16.14
CA LYS A 211 -0.69 -1.15 -17.09
C LYS A 211 -1.24 -1.20 -18.50
N LYS A 212 -1.80 -2.34 -18.93
CA LYS A 212 -2.43 -2.48 -20.24
C LYS A 212 -3.67 -1.59 -20.38
N ILE A 213 -4.58 -1.59 -19.40
CA ILE A 213 -5.76 -0.70 -19.39
C ILE A 213 -5.33 0.76 -19.53
N LEU A 214 -4.33 1.20 -18.80
CA LEU A 214 -3.80 2.56 -18.88
C LEU A 214 -3.24 2.85 -20.26
N ALA A 215 -2.41 1.97 -20.82
CA ALA A 215 -1.80 2.15 -22.14
C ALA A 215 -2.83 2.22 -23.27
N ASP A 216 -3.86 1.39 -23.22
CA ASP A 216 -4.95 1.35 -24.19
C ASP A 216 -5.82 2.63 -24.13
N ASN A 217 -5.76 3.39 -23.03
CA ASN A 217 -6.53 4.62 -22.81
C ASN A 217 -5.69 5.90 -22.82
N GLY A 218 -4.49 5.88 -23.44
CA GLY A 218 -3.67 7.07 -23.66
C GLY A 218 -2.78 7.48 -22.50
N PHE A 219 -2.57 6.61 -21.52
CA PHE A 219 -1.64 6.83 -20.42
C PHE A 219 -0.31 6.09 -20.64
N GLU A 220 0.75 6.59 -20.03
CA GLU A 220 2.07 6.00 -19.97
C GLU A 220 2.46 5.76 -18.52
N THR A 221 2.70 4.51 -18.12
CA THR A 221 3.14 4.21 -16.75
C THR A 221 4.61 4.56 -16.59
N VAL A 222 4.93 5.44 -15.64
CA VAL A 222 6.29 5.84 -15.26
C VAL A 222 6.89 4.91 -14.22
N SER A 223 6.13 4.61 -13.18
CA SER A 223 6.56 3.74 -12.08
C SER A 223 5.39 3.02 -11.41
N VAL A 224 5.69 1.85 -10.85
CA VAL A 224 4.78 1.07 -10.00
C VAL A 224 5.43 0.85 -8.64
N TRP A 225 4.73 1.27 -7.58
CA TRP A 225 5.22 1.22 -6.21
C TRP A 225 4.66 0.00 -5.48
N GLY A 226 5.54 -0.98 -5.25
CA GLY A 226 5.24 -2.25 -4.59
C GLY A 226 5.63 -3.46 -5.45
N MET A 227 4.87 -3.79 -6.46
CA MET A 227 5.12 -4.92 -7.37
C MET A 227 5.41 -4.47 -8.80
N GLY A 228 6.39 -5.10 -9.44
CA GLY A 228 6.60 -5.06 -10.89
C GLY A 228 7.67 -4.11 -11.40
N ASP A 229 8.04 -3.08 -10.64
CA ASP A 229 9.12 -2.16 -11.04
C ASP A 229 10.23 -2.11 -9.98
N GLY A 230 11.46 -1.88 -10.41
CA GLY A 230 12.61 -1.70 -9.52
C GLY A 230 12.85 -0.24 -9.12
N LEU A 231 13.84 -0.01 -8.26
CA LEU A 231 14.16 1.29 -7.67
C LEU A 231 14.43 2.39 -8.71
N GLU A 232 14.99 2.05 -9.87
CA GLU A 232 15.32 3.04 -10.92
C GLU A 232 14.05 3.63 -11.56
N ALA A 233 12.99 2.81 -11.74
CA ALA A 233 11.70 3.33 -12.20
C ALA A 233 11.09 4.29 -11.18
N LEU A 234 11.21 3.96 -9.87
CA LEU A 234 10.71 4.81 -8.80
C LEU A 234 11.44 6.16 -8.73
N ARG A 235 12.74 6.21 -9.02
CA ARG A 235 13.50 7.47 -9.11
C ARG A 235 12.90 8.44 -10.12
N ARG A 236 12.29 7.93 -11.20
CA ARG A 236 11.66 8.73 -12.25
C ARG A 236 10.25 9.18 -11.92
N ALA A 237 9.65 8.73 -10.83
CA ALA A 237 8.27 9.08 -10.46
C ALA A 237 7.95 10.60 -10.48
N PRO A 238 8.87 11.54 -10.14
CA PRO A 238 8.60 12.98 -10.23
C PRO A 238 8.31 13.51 -11.63
N VAL A 239 8.60 12.76 -12.72
CA VAL A 239 8.26 13.20 -14.08
C VAL A 239 6.82 12.92 -14.47
N ALA A 240 6.07 12.18 -13.65
CA ALA A 240 4.66 11.89 -13.90
C ALA A 240 3.79 13.16 -13.87
N ASP A 241 2.67 13.09 -14.58
CA ASP A 241 1.67 14.14 -14.63
C ASP A 241 0.58 13.94 -13.56
N VAL A 242 0.38 12.67 -13.11
CA VAL A 242 -0.61 12.28 -12.10
C VAL A 242 -0.22 10.96 -11.41
N ASN A 243 -0.68 10.75 -10.18
CA ASN A 243 -0.56 9.50 -9.45
C ASN A 243 -1.90 8.75 -9.45
N LEU A 244 -1.90 7.45 -9.72
CA LEU A 244 -3.03 6.56 -9.51
C LEU A 244 -2.81 5.81 -8.19
N VAL A 245 -3.62 6.11 -7.18
CA VAL A 245 -3.59 5.46 -5.86
C VAL A 245 -4.57 4.29 -5.89
N ILE A 246 -4.04 3.06 -5.92
CA ILE A 246 -4.86 1.85 -6.03
C ILE A 246 -5.15 1.15 -4.69
N SER A 247 -4.48 1.58 -3.63
CA SER A 247 -4.68 1.16 -2.24
C SER A 247 -4.30 2.31 -1.30
N SER A 248 -4.86 2.34 -0.11
CA SER A 248 -4.50 3.28 0.98
C SER A 248 -3.00 3.31 1.26
N ALA A 249 -2.29 2.20 1.04
CA ALA A 249 -0.85 2.13 1.15
C ALA A 249 -0.11 3.15 0.26
N GLY A 250 -0.70 3.57 -0.87
CA GLY A 250 -0.11 4.56 -1.77
C GLY A 250 -0.32 6.02 -1.36
N ILE A 251 -1.21 6.31 -0.40
CA ILE A 251 -1.70 7.67 -0.17
C ILE A 251 -0.63 8.62 0.40
N TYR A 252 0.23 8.14 1.31
CA TYR A 252 1.25 8.99 1.93
C TYR A 252 2.29 9.45 0.90
N ALA A 253 2.74 8.56 0.01
CA ALA A 253 3.64 8.89 -1.09
C ALA A 253 2.96 9.83 -2.10
N ALA A 254 1.67 9.61 -2.44
CA ALA A 254 0.91 10.51 -3.32
C ALA A 254 0.84 11.92 -2.78
N ARG A 255 0.51 12.09 -1.49
CA ARG A 255 0.43 13.39 -0.81
C ARG A 255 1.80 14.08 -0.74
N PHE A 256 2.86 13.34 -0.45
CA PHE A 256 4.22 13.86 -0.50
C PHE A 256 4.60 14.36 -1.91
N MET A 257 4.28 13.59 -2.96
CA MET A 257 4.50 14.01 -4.35
C MET A 257 3.65 15.22 -4.73
N LYS A 258 2.43 15.32 -4.19
CA LYS A 258 1.58 16.50 -4.37
C LYS A 258 2.21 17.74 -3.75
N GLU A 259 2.67 17.64 -2.52
CA GLU A 259 3.29 18.76 -1.80
C GLU A 259 4.61 19.20 -2.45
N LYS A 260 5.49 18.23 -2.76
CA LYS A 260 6.85 18.53 -3.24
C LYS A 260 6.91 18.85 -4.74
N TYR A 261 6.11 18.18 -5.56
CA TYR A 261 6.19 18.25 -7.03
C TYR A 261 4.91 18.72 -7.70
N ASN A 262 3.87 19.03 -6.91
CA ASN A 262 2.54 19.39 -7.39
C ASN A 262 1.92 18.33 -8.33
N ILE A 263 2.22 17.04 -8.10
CA ILE A 263 1.65 15.93 -8.85
C ILE A 263 0.35 15.52 -8.16
N PRO A 264 -0.83 15.71 -8.77
CA PRO A 264 -2.09 15.33 -8.19
C PRO A 264 -2.27 13.81 -8.17
N PHE A 265 -3.30 13.33 -7.47
CA PHE A 265 -3.67 11.92 -7.53
C PHE A 265 -5.15 11.72 -7.88
N ALA A 266 -5.46 10.54 -8.41
CA ALA A 266 -6.80 9.96 -8.43
C ALA A 266 -6.75 8.62 -7.70
N ALA A 267 -7.75 8.36 -6.82
CA ALA A 267 -7.81 7.13 -6.03
C ALA A 267 -8.90 6.18 -6.56
N GLY A 268 -8.55 4.92 -6.80
CA GLY A 268 -9.46 3.88 -7.26
C GLY A 268 -8.76 2.77 -8.04
N ILE A 269 -9.49 1.68 -8.29
CA ILE A 269 -9.10 0.60 -9.19
C ILE A 269 -10.11 0.48 -10.35
N PRO A 270 -9.67 0.13 -11.57
CA PRO A 270 -10.56 0.05 -12.74
C PRO A 270 -11.38 -1.24 -12.71
N VAL A 271 -12.45 -1.26 -11.92
CA VAL A 271 -13.37 -2.39 -11.79
C VAL A 271 -14.67 -2.13 -12.57
N GLY A 272 -15.06 -3.08 -13.41
CA GLY A 272 -16.33 -3.10 -14.12
C GLY A 272 -16.74 -1.78 -14.77
N ALA A 273 -17.94 -1.27 -14.44
CA ALA A 273 -18.48 -0.01 -14.98
C ALA A 273 -17.77 1.24 -14.41
N PHE A 274 -17.09 1.12 -13.26
CA PHE A 274 -16.37 2.24 -12.66
C PHE A 274 -15.06 2.59 -13.41
N ARG A 275 -14.55 1.68 -14.23
CA ARG A 275 -13.30 1.87 -14.97
C ARG A 275 -13.24 3.20 -15.74
N ASP A 276 -14.24 3.49 -16.55
CA ASP A 276 -14.24 4.67 -17.42
C ASP A 276 -14.32 5.98 -16.60
N THR A 277 -15.07 5.96 -15.50
CA THR A 277 -15.13 7.08 -14.54
C THR A 277 -13.78 7.34 -13.90
N LEU A 278 -13.07 6.30 -13.47
CA LEU A 278 -11.73 6.42 -12.90
C LEU A 278 -10.71 6.98 -13.90
N LEU A 279 -10.71 6.47 -15.14
CA LEU A 279 -9.80 6.95 -16.19
C LEU A 279 -10.07 8.41 -16.55
N GLY A 280 -11.35 8.82 -16.62
CA GLY A 280 -11.75 10.22 -16.80
C GLY A 280 -11.27 11.12 -15.67
N ALA A 281 -11.43 10.69 -14.41
CA ALA A 281 -10.97 11.43 -13.23
C ALA A 281 -9.44 11.53 -13.20
N LEU A 282 -8.72 10.48 -13.59
CA LEU A 282 -7.26 10.48 -13.69
C LEU A 282 -6.76 11.51 -14.72
N ALA A 283 -7.40 11.56 -15.90
CA ALA A 283 -7.06 12.54 -16.94
C ALA A 283 -7.40 13.98 -16.50
N GLU A 284 -8.51 14.17 -15.80
CA GLU A 284 -8.88 15.48 -15.26
C GLU A 284 -7.95 15.93 -14.14
N ALA A 285 -7.55 15.03 -13.23
CA ALA A 285 -6.56 15.33 -12.20
C ALA A 285 -5.24 15.81 -12.82
N ALA A 286 -4.73 15.09 -13.84
CA ALA A 286 -3.53 15.51 -14.59
C ALA A 286 -3.65 16.89 -15.21
N LYS A 287 -4.83 17.24 -15.74
CA LYS A 287 -5.10 18.51 -16.40
C LYS A 287 -5.27 19.67 -15.41
N THR A 288 -5.99 19.45 -14.33
CA THR A 288 -6.40 20.50 -13.38
C THR A 288 -5.39 20.69 -12.23
N GLY A 289 -4.57 19.68 -11.97
CA GLY A 289 -3.71 19.63 -10.81
C GLY A 289 -4.46 19.38 -9.49
N GLN A 290 -5.72 18.95 -9.53
CA GLN A 290 -6.53 18.68 -8.33
C GLN A 290 -6.62 17.17 -8.06
N ASP A 291 -6.56 16.84 -6.78
CA ASP A 291 -6.75 15.46 -6.33
C ASP A 291 -8.22 15.03 -6.49
N ARG A 292 -8.44 13.76 -6.81
CA ARG A 292 -9.77 13.19 -7.05
C ARG A 292 -9.95 11.85 -6.33
N VAL A 293 -11.14 11.66 -5.80
CA VAL A 293 -11.59 10.37 -5.24
C VAL A 293 -12.91 9.99 -5.90
N PRO A 294 -12.87 9.53 -7.18
CA PRO A 294 -14.05 9.44 -8.02
C PRO A 294 -15.11 8.45 -7.52
N TYR A 295 -14.74 7.41 -6.76
CA TYR A 295 -15.74 6.54 -6.15
C TYR A 295 -16.59 7.26 -5.08
N LEU A 296 -16.02 8.21 -4.32
CA LEU A 296 -16.80 9.02 -3.39
C LEU A 296 -17.74 9.99 -4.13
N GLU A 297 -17.30 10.51 -5.27
CA GLU A 297 -18.13 11.37 -6.12
C GLU A 297 -19.37 10.60 -6.63
N VAL A 298 -19.16 9.38 -7.17
CA VAL A 298 -20.23 8.49 -7.63
C VAL A 298 -21.19 8.12 -6.47
N LEU A 299 -20.65 7.74 -5.32
CA LEU A 299 -21.48 7.34 -4.17
C LEU A 299 -22.23 8.52 -3.57
N GLY A 300 -21.64 9.73 -3.55
CA GLY A 300 -22.27 10.96 -3.09
C GLY A 300 -23.46 11.39 -3.94
N GLU A 301 -23.39 11.20 -5.26
CA GLU A 301 -24.50 11.49 -6.20
C GLU A 301 -25.71 10.56 -6.01
N MET A 302 -25.46 9.33 -5.55
CA MET A 302 -26.53 8.33 -5.34
C MET A 302 -27.40 8.61 -4.12
N GLY A 303 -26.92 9.38 -3.16
CA GLY A 303 -27.62 9.89 -1.97
C GLY A 303 -28.32 8.84 -1.10
N GLY A 304 -28.19 8.95 0.21
CA GLY A 304 -29.08 8.26 1.14
C GLY A 304 -28.43 7.14 1.97
N SER A 305 -29.13 6.80 3.06
CA SER A 305 -28.81 5.67 3.91
C SER A 305 -28.95 4.36 3.17
N SER A 306 -27.85 3.66 2.99
CA SER A 306 -27.84 2.36 2.34
C SER A 306 -28.11 1.24 3.32
N THR A 307 -28.85 0.21 2.89
CA THR A 307 -28.97 -1.07 3.61
C THR A 307 -27.85 -2.04 3.21
N ARG A 308 -26.89 -1.58 2.41
CA ARG A 308 -25.80 -2.35 1.83
C ARG A 308 -24.45 -1.81 2.29
N ALA A 309 -23.51 -2.69 2.53
CA ALA A 309 -22.13 -2.34 2.87
C ALA A 309 -21.10 -3.12 2.04
N VAL A 310 -20.00 -2.46 1.74
CA VAL A 310 -18.75 -3.09 1.32
C VAL A 310 -17.72 -2.88 2.42
N CYS A 311 -17.00 -3.93 2.80
CA CYS A 311 -16.21 -3.91 4.03
C CYS A 311 -14.76 -4.32 3.75
N GLY A 312 -13.80 -3.47 4.12
CA GLY A 312 -12.37 -3.74 3.93
C GLY A 312 -11.52 -2.49 3.70
N GLU A 313 -10.55 -2.57 2.79
CA GLU A 313 -9.68 -1.47 2.39
C GLU A 313 -10.48 -0.46 1.52
N PRO A 314 -10.45 0.85 1.84
CA PRO A 314 -11.44 1.80 1.30
C PRO A 314 -11.30 2.09 -0.19
N VAL A 315 -10.10 2.06 -0.78
CA VAL A 315 -9.91 2.36 -2.21
C VAL A 315 -10.47 1.23 -3.07
N THR A 316 -10.18 -0.01 -2.71
CA THR A 316 -10.68 -1.20 -3.40
C THR A 316 -12.18 -1.35 -3.19
N MET A 317 -12.64 -1.25 -1.94
CA MET A 317 -14.07 -1.38 -1.61
C MET A 317 -14.91 -0.24 -2.15
N GLY A 318 -14.41 1.00 -2.13
CA GLY A 318 -15.05 2.15 -2.74
C GLY A 318 -15.22 2.00 -4.25
N SER A 319 -14.22 1.46 -4.94
CA SER A 319 -14.30 1.16 -6.37
C SER A 319 -15.34 0.08 -6.69
N VAL A 320 -15.43 -0.96 -5.86
CA VAL A 320 -16.46 -2.02 -5.97
C VAL A 320 -17.87 -1.44 -5.71
N ALA A 321 -18.01 -0.57 -4.71
CA ALA A 321 -19.27 0.10 -4.42
C ALA A 321 -19.72 0.99 -5.58
N ALA A 322 -18.79 1.77 -6.15
CA ALA A 322 -19.05 2.63 -7.29
C ALA A 322 -19.44 1.83 -8.57
N ASP A 323 -18.77 0.71 -8.84
CA ASP A 323 -19.17 -0.20 -9.94
C ASP A 323 -20.61 -0.66 -9.78
N ARG A 324 -21.02 -1.08 -8.60
CA ARG A 324 -22.39 -1.51 -8.30
C ARG A 324 -23.40 -0.38 -8.50
N ALA A 325 -23.08 0.81 -8.00
CA ALA A 325 -23.91 1.99 -8.14
C ALA A 325 -24.13 2.35 -9.62
N LEU A 326 -23.07 2.36 -10.43
CA LEU A 326 -23.14 2.64 -11.87
C LEU A 326 -23.90 1.58 -12.66
N ARG A 327 -24.02 0.36 -12.16
CA ARG A 327 -24.87 -0.71 -12.71
C ARG A 327 -26.34 -0.60 -12.27
N GLY A 328 -26.72 0.49 -11.62
CA GLY A 328 -28.09 0.74 -11.17
C GLY A 328 -28.48 -0.02 -9.89
N GLN A 329 -27.53 -0.55 -9.13
CA GLN A 329 -27.78 -1.08 -7.80
C GLN A 329 -27.88 0.08 -6.80
N ALA A 330 -28.60 -0.12 -5.71
CA ALA A 330 -28.67 0.88 -4.64
C ALA A 330 -27.29 1.16 -4.07
N GLY A 331 -27.05 2.39 -3.59
CA GLY A 331 -25.78 2.80 -3.01
C GLY A 331 -25.32 1.88 -1.88
N CYS A 332 -24.02 1.78 -1.70
CA CYS A 332 -23.37 1.04 -0.61
C CYS A 332 -22.58 2.01 0.28
N ASN A 333 -22.57 1.76 1.60
CA ASN A 333 -21.63 2.41 2.50
C ASN A 333 -20.31 1.61 2.53
N ILE A 334 -19.21 2.31 2.75
CA ILE A 334 -17.91 1.69 2.99
C ILE A 334 -17.78 1.48 4.51
N VAL A 335 -17.49 0.25 4.92
CA VAL A 335 -17.05 -0.06 6.28
C VAL A 335 -15.55 -0.27 6.22
N CYS A 336 -14.81 0.81 6.49
CA CYS A 336 -13.36 0.81 6.43
C CYS A 336 -12.78 0.14 7.67
N LEU A 337 -12.05 -0.96 7.47
CA LEU A 337 -11.43 -1.74 8.55
C LEU A 337 -9.91 -1.54 8.62
N THR A 338 -9.34 -0.78 7.70
CA THR A 338 -7.91 -0.45 7.69
C THR A 338 -7.67 0.99 8.13
N GLU A 339 -6.45 1.26 8.55
CA GLU A 339 -6.00 2.62 8.77
C GLU A 339 -5.86 3.33 7.43
N THR A 340 -6.47 4.51 7.33
CA THR A 340 -6.43 5.27 6.08
C THR A 340 -6.51 6.77 6.33
N TRP A 341 -6.11 7.53 5.32
CA TRP A 341 -6.35 8.95 5.32
C TRP A 341 -7.87 9.24 5.19
N GLU A 342 -8.37 10.15 6.02
CA GLU A 342 -9.80 10.49 6.09
C GLU A 342 -10.43 10.92 4.76
N GLY A 343 -9.64 11.51 3.84
CA GLY A 343 -10.12 11.90 2.51
C GLY A 343 -10.45 10.73 1.56
N LEU A 344 -10.19 9.48 1.95
CA LEU A 344 -10.56 8.28 1.18
C LEU A 344 -11.91 7.66 1.60
N ILE A 345 -12.60 8.25 2.54
CA ILE A 345 -13.94 7.86 2.99
C ILE A 345 -14.81 9.11 3.20
N SER A 346 -16.12 8.94 3.18
CA SER A 346 -17.10 10.00 3.43
C SER A 346 -17.65 9.96 4.86
N ASP A 347 -18.35 11.01 5.27
CA ASP A 347 -19.03 11.07 6.57
C ASP A 347 -20.16 10.02 6.71
N ALA A 348 -20.65 9.48 5.59
CA ALA A 348 -21.65 8.41 5.56
C ALA A 348 -21.07 7.02 5.78
N ASP A 349 -19.75 6.87 5.69
CA ASP A 349 -19.03 5.62 5.85
C ASP A 349 -18.66 5.35 7.31
N HIS A 350 -18.28 4.11 7.61
CA HIS A 350 -17.95 3.70 8.96
C HIS A 350 -16.49 3.32 9.14
N ARG A 351 -15.91 3.68 10.27
CA ARG A 351 -14.56 3.30 10.72
C ARG A 351 -14.63 2.64 12.10
N PRO A 352 -15.17 1.43 12.21
CA PRO A 352 -15.28 0.77 13.49
C PRO A 352 -13.90 0.43 14.07
N GLN A 353 -13.78 0.62 15.39
CA GLN A 353 -12.55 0.35 16.14
C GLN A 353 -12.78 -0.85 17.05
N GLY A 354 -12.28 -2.02 16.63
CA GLY A 354 -12.43 -3.25 17.40
C GLY A 354 -13.66 -4.08 17.04
N GLU A 355 -13.65 -5.32 17.47
CA GLU A 355 -14.64 -6.35 17.08
C GLU A 355 -16.08 -5.97 17.41
N GLU A 356 -16.31 -5.39 18.59
CA GLU A 356 -17.66 -5.04 19.05
C GLU A 356 -18.30 -3.99 18.13
N GLU A 357 -17.56 -2.95 17.76
CA GLU A 357 -18.07 -1.92 16.85
C GLU A 357 -18.29 -2.49 15.43
N ILE A 358 -17.40 -3.37 14.95
CA ILE A 358 -17.57 -4.06 13.67
C ILE A 358 -18.89 -4.84 13.67
N ARG A 359 -19.17 -5.61 14.73
CA ARG A 359 -20.42 -6.36 14.86
C ARG A 359 -21.65 -5.45 14.90
N GLN A 360 -21.58 -4.36 15.67
CA GLN A 360 -22.69 -3.39 15.76
C GLN A 360 -22.98 -2.75 14.41
N VAL A 361 -21.95 -2.35 13.67
CA VAL A 361 -22.09 -1.75 12.35
C VAL A 361 -22.63 -2.76 11.33
N LEU A 362 -22.02 -3.95 11.24
CA LEU A 362 -22.42 -4.95 10.24
C LEU A 362 -23.80 -5.57 10.51
N ALA A 363 -24.24 -5.65 11.77
CA ALA A 363 -25.58 -6.11 12.12
C ALA A 363 -26.70 -5.19 11.59
N GLY A 364 -26.39 -3.94 11.27
CA GLY A 364 -27.34 -2.97 10.70
C GLY A 364 -27.59 -3.13 9.20
N TYR A 365 -26.78 -3.92 8.49
CA TYR A 365 -26.85 -4.07 7.05
C TYR A 365 -27.58 -5.35 6.62
N GLN A 366 -28.36 -5.25 5.53
CA GLN A 366 -29.09 -6.38 4.95
C GLN A 366 -28.26 -7.12 3.88
N ASP A 367 -27.34 -6.42 3.22
CA ASP A 367 -26.46 -6.94 2.17
C ASP A 367 -25.03 -6.48 2.50
N VAL A 368 -24.10 -7.43 2.64
CA VAL A 368 -22.70 -7.17 2.99
C VAL A 368 -21.78 -7.89 2.03
N THR A 369 -20.85 -7.13 1.45
CA THR A 369 -19.72 -7.70 0.70
C THR A 369 -18.46 -7.52 1.49
N ALA A 370 -17.81 -8.61 1.85
CA ALA A 370 -16.63 -8.59 2.72
C ALA A 370 -15.82 -9.88 2.61
N ASP A 371 -14.65 -9.89 3.27
CA ASP A 371 -13.90 -11.12 3.47
C ASP A 371 -14.76 -12.18 4.21
N PRO A 372 -14.69 -13.47 3.82
CA PRO A 372 -15.49 -14.54 4.40
C PRO A 372 -15.41 -14.64 5.93
N MET A 373 -14.28 -14.25 6.54
CA MET A 373 -14.09 -14.25 7.99
C MET A 373 -15.01 -13.26 8.71
N LEU A 374 -15.52 -12.24 8.01
CA LEU A 374 -16.46 -11.26 8.58
C LEU A 374 -17.92 -11.74 8.62
N ARG A 375 -18.24 -12.86 7.98
CA ARG A 375 -19.60 -13.42 7.99
C ARG A 375 -20.19 -13.57 9.42
N ILE A 376 -19.34 -13.96 10.37
CA ILE A 376 -19.76 -14.15 11.78
C ILE A 376 -20.09 -12.85 12.51
N ALA A 377 -19.75 -11.71 11.94
CA ALA A 377 -20.08 -10.39 12.49
C ALA A 377 -21.41 -9.83 11.94
N CYS A 378 -21.96 -10.45 10.89
CA CYS A 378 -23.21 -10.01 10.28
C CYS A 378 -24.45 -10.50 11.06
N GLY A 379 -25.56 -9.79 10.87
CA GLY A 379 -26.86 -10.15 11.46
C GLY A 379 -27.46 -11.43 10.87
N GLN A 380 -28.41 -12.02 11.60
CA GLN A 380 -29.19 -13.14 11.05
C GLN A 380 -30.02 -12.67 9.85
N GLY A 381 -29.86 -13.35 8.71
CA GLY A 381 -30.59 -13.02 7.46
C GLY A 381 -29.90 -12.01 6.56
N THR A 382 -28.70 -11.53 6.91
CA THR A 382 -27.87 -10.72 6.01
C THR A 382 -27.48 -11.54 4.78
N GLU A 383 -27.74 -11.01 3.59
CA GLU A 383 -27.20 -11.51 2.33
C GLU A 383 -25.70 -11.19 2.29
N PHE A 384 -24.87 -12.22 2.25
CA PHE A 384 -23.42 -12.05 2.37
C PHE A 384 -22.71 -12.50 1.11
N HIS A 385 -21.96 -11.58 0.51
CA HIS A 385 -21.15 -11.80 -0.70
C HIS A 385 -19.67 -11.87 -0.33
N GLU A 386 -19.06 -13.01 -0.61
CA GLU A 386 -17.66 -13.24 -0.27
C GLU A 386 -16.73 -12.51 -1.22
N LEU A 387 -15.83 -11.74 -0.65
CA LEU A 387 -14.73 -11.06 -1.33
C LEU A 387 -13.46 -11.22 -0.47
N PRO A 388 -12.76 -12.36 -0.59
CA PRO A 388 -11.58 -12.63 0.21
C PRO A 388 -10.49 -11.60 -0.01
N HIS A 389 -9.80 -11.20 1.06
CA HIS A 389 -8.71 -10.26 1.04
C HIS A 389 -7.46 -10.87 1.70
N PHE A 390 -6.34 -10.90 0.98
CA PHE A 390 -5.14 -11.62 1.44
C PHE A 390 -4.60 -11.08 2.76
N ALA A 391 -4.51 -9.76 2.94
CA ALA A 391 -4.04 -9.16 4.18
C ALA A 391 -4.95 -9.41 5.39
N TYR A 392 -6.19 -9.90 5.19
CA TYR A 392 -7.14 -10.18 6.27
C TYR A 392 -7.25 -11.67 6.59
N SER A 393 -7.45 -12.50 5.59
CA SER A 393 -7.66 -13.95 5.76
C SER A 393 -6.43 -14.80 5.39
N GLY A 394 -5.34 -14.18 4.97
CA GLY A 394 -4.09 -14.86 4.61
C GLY A 394 -4.28 -15.91 3.53
N ARG A 395 -3.60 -17.03 3.67
CA ARG A 395 -3.64 -18.14 2.70
C ARG A 395 -4.92 -18.97 2.76
N LEU A 396 -5.79 -18.74 3.74
CA LEU A 396 -7.00 -19.55 3.95
C LEU A 396 -7.91 -19.54 2.71
N TYR A 397 -8.05 -18.38 2.09
CA TYR A 397 -8.90 -18.19 0.92
C TYR A 397 -8.12 -17.81 -0.35
N LEU A 398 -6.80 -17.95 -0.37
CA LEU A 398 -5.93 -17.48 -1.47
C LEU A 398 -6.42 -17.97 -2.85
N ASN A 399 -6.80 -19.24 -2.96
CA ASN A 399 -7.31 -19.82 -4.22
C ASN A 399 -8.71 -19.33 -4.63
N GLN A 400 -9.38 -18.56 -3.78
CA GLN A 400 -10.71 -17.99 -4.02
C GLN A 400 -10.66 -16.49 -4.29
N ILE A 401 -9.50 -15.85 -4.11
CA ILE A 401 -9.30 -14.44 -4.44
C ILE A 401 -9.40 -14.27 -5.94
N LYS A 402 -10.40 -13.49 -6.36
CA LYS A 402 -10.59 -13.15 -7.77
C LYS A 402 -9.90 -11.83 -8.09
N PRO A 403 -9.27 -11.72 -9.27
CA PRO A 403 -8.77 -10.42 -9.73
C PRO A 403 -9.90 -9.38 -9.75
N LEU A 404 -9.65 -8.22 -9.16
CA LEU A 404 -10.59 -7.09 -9.20
C LEU A 404 -10.35 -6.21 -10.43
N ILE A 405 -9.13 -6.21 -10.95
CA ILE A 405 -8.72 -5.47 -12.14
C ILE A 405 -8.86 -6.39 -13.37
N GLY A 406 -9.80 -6.04 -14.27
CA GLY A 406 -10.04 -6.86 -15.44
C GLY A 406 -11.10 -6.28 -16.36
#